data_792d834061e17ad3981e7f51715bff4d
#
_entry.id   792d834061e17ad3981e7f51715bff4d
#
_cell.length_a   1.000
_cell.length_b   1.000
_cell.length_c   1.000
_cell.angle_alpha   90.00
_cell.angle_beta   90.00
_cell.angle_gamma   90.00
#
_symmetry.space_group_name_H-M   'P 1'
#
loop_
_entity.id
_entity.type
_entity.pdbx_description
1 polymer ?
#
loop_
_entity_poly.entity_id
_entity_poly.type
_entity_poly.pdbx_seq_one_letter_code
_entity_poly.pdbx_strand_id
1 'polypeptide(L)'
;MISILISFNSFSQERILSKKIVYEVKIMNSRIEQSVKKDSIVYDYLVDKRFWWQTIDTIISQVKSKKLYFKTSERENLVFDSIKKDLQKKYLACFRDTLTDKKLQKLLEEEIRAIKFEEEWTYNPQTMLINKKVIGYNPIITRDSVILQDEDLVPKEFFRFELGWIYPSLKPELKDTLCVVRNIHFTIPIYNKTPYHWWDSHIEPEYSLPYFESYMQKAEQGQIKVYAQPNSTESYTRAEIIKRKQFEMMTTIDTQDIYGNDVPKDTIIKGNYNTDNLDYLRFGDEWYFDIPSSQFVKNVNYLSPMIQIIGMDGGLRGLMPIYYLRRR
;
A
#
# COMPACT_ATOMS: atom_id res chain seq x y z
N MET A 1 -38.33 -43.51 -0.67
CA MET A 1 -36.87 -43.26 -0.71
C MET A 1 -36.70 -41.75 -0.75
N ILE A 2 -36.42 -41.12 0.42
CA ILE A 2 -36.28 -39.67 0.53
C ILE A 2 -34.79 -39.38 0.36
N SER A 3 -34.42 -38.80 -0.80
CA SER A 3 -33.05 -38.31 -1.04
C SER A 3 -32.83 -37.01 -0.25
N ILE A 4 -32.10 -37.08 0.86
CA ILE A 4 -31.64 -35.93 1.60
C ILE A 4 -30.51 -35.32 0.77
N LEU A 5 -30.79 -34.21 0.08
CA LEU A 5 -29.82 -33.33 -0.51
C LEU A 5 -29.14 -32.58 0.63
N ILE A 6 -28.01 -33.12 1.11
CA ILE A 6 -27.11 -32.40 1.99
C ILE A 6 -26.37 -31.39 1.09
N SER A 7 -26.87 -30.16 1.06
CA SER A 7 -26.10 -29.05 0.50
C SER A 7 -24.91 -28.78 1.44
N PHE A 8 -23.77 -29.33 1.10
CA PHE A 8 -22.51 -28.89 1.70
C PHE A 8 -22.30 -27.42 1.29
N ASN A 9 -22.71 -26.50 2.14
CA ASN A 9 -22.16 -25.16 2.13
C ASN A 9 -20.67 -25.31 2.48
N SER A 10 -19.84 -25.54 1.47
CA SER A 10 -18.41 -25.44 1.63
C SER A 10 -18.09 -23.97 1.90
N PHE A 11 -18.04 -23.60 3.17
CA PHE A 11 -17.40 -22.35 3.58
C PHE A 11 -15.99 -22.41 2.98
N SER A 12 -15.75 -21.62 1.95
CA SER A 12 -14.43 -21.50 1.37
C SER A 12 -13.50 -20.99 2.46
N GLN A 13 -12.64 -21.89 2.95
CA GLN A 13 -11.66 -21.52 3.94
C GLN A 13 -10.71 -20.47 3.37
N GLU A 14 -10.57 -19.34 4.03
CA GLU A 14 -9.60 -18.32 3.65
C GLU A 14 -8.19 -18.90 3.62
N ARG A 15 -7.40 -18.47 2.65
CA ARG A 15 -5.99 -18.87 2.48
C ARG A 15 -5.09 -17.72 2.88
N ILE A 16 -3.95 -18.07 3.47
CA ILE A 16 -2.92 -17.08 3.82
C ILE A 16 -2.28 -16.57 2.54
N LEU A 17 -2.18 -15.25 2.40
CA LEU A 17 -1.41 -14.57 1.38
C LEU A 17 -0.11 -14.02 1.96
N SER A 18 -0.13 -13.52 3.19
CA SER A 18 1.05 -13.13 3.94
C SER A 18 0.79 -13.23 5.45
N LYS A 19 1.70 -13.86 6.18
CA LYS A 19 1.64 -13.94 7.64
C LYS A 19 2.08 -12.65 8.31
N LYS A 20 2.93 -11.90 7.64
CA LYS A 20 3.44 -10.61 8.10
C LYS A 20 3.84 -9.77 6.90
N ILE A 21 3.21 -8.64 6.76
CA ILE A 21 3.61 -7.61 5.81
C ILE A 21 3.72 -6.28 6.54
N VAL A 22 4.82 -5.58 6.33
CA VAL A 22 5.06 -4.26 6.91
C VAL A 22 5.20 -3.25 5.78
N TYR A 23 4.41 -2.19 5.82
CA TYR A 23 4.45 -1.15 4.82
C TYR A 23 4.03 0.20 5.39
N GLU A 24 4.45 1.25 4.73
CA GLU A 24 4.12 2.62 5.09
C GLU A 24 3.16 3.24 4.10
N VAL A 25 2.25 4.04 4.62
CA VAL A 25 1.34 4.85 3.82
C VAL A 25 1.46 6.30 4.27
N LYS A 26 1.75 7.20 3.34
CA LYS A 26 1.56 8.64 3.53
C LYS A 26 0.07 8.94 3.49
N ILE A 27 -0.47 9.51 4.57
CA ILE A 27 -1.90 9.81 4.70
C ILE A 27 -2.20 11.22 4.23
N MET A 28 -1.27 12.13 4.40
CA MET A 28 -1.41 13.52 3.96
C MET A 28 -0.13 13.98 3.29
N ASN A 29 -0.30 14.71 2.21
CA ASN A 29 0.81 15.42 1.58
C ASN A 29 1.29 16.53 2.49
N SER A 30 2.59 16.82 2.46
CA SER A 30 3.14 17.98 3.15
C SER A 30 2.50 19.26 2.62
N ARG A 31 2.49 20.32 3.45
CA ARG A 31 2.04 21.65 2.98
C ARG A 31 2.86 22.14 1.79
N ILE A 32 4.12 21.72 1.71
CA ILE A 32 5.04 22.08 0.63
C ILE A 32 4.65 21.35 -0.66
N GLU A 33 4.37 20.04 -0.61
CA GLU A 33 3.87 19.31 -1.79
C GLU A 33 2.59 19.94 -2.34
N GLN A 34 1.68 20.37 -1.47
CA GLN A 34 0.45 21.06 -1.88
C GLN A 34 0.71 22.42 -2.55
N SER A 35 1.79 23.11 -2.20
CA SER A 35 2.16 24.39 -2.79
C SER A 35 2.95 24.27 -4.09
N VAL A 36 3.76 23.24 -4.23
CA VAL A 36 4.66 23.03 -5.39
C VAL A 36 3.95 22.30 -6.52
N LYS A 37 3.03 21.38 -6.18
CA LYS A 37 2.30 20.57 -7.18
C LYS A 37 0.90 21.11 -7.45
N LYS A 38 0.78 22.36 -7.89
CA LYS A 38 -0.53 22.93 -8.27
C LYS A 38 -1.24 22.17 -9.40
N ASP A 39 -0.49 21.45 -10.26
CA ASP A 39 -1.01 20.80 -11.47
C ASP A 39 -0.73 19.29 -11.58
N SER A 40 -0.10 18.66 -10.57
CA SER A 40 0.18 17.22 -10.64
C SER A 40 -0.88 16.42 -9.89
N ILE A 41 -1.22 15.29 -10.48
CA ILE A 41 -2.14 14.26 -9.99
C ILE A 41 -2.17 14.24 -8.47
N VAL A 42 -3.18 14.90 -7.95
CA VAL A 42 -3.53 14.87 -6.54
C VAL A 42 -3.70 13.40 -6.21
N TYR A 43 -2.91 12.89 -5.28
CA TYR A 43 -3.28 11.65 -4.63
C TYR A 43 -4.62 11.95 -3.95
N ASP A 44 -5.72 11.53 -4.59
CA ASP A 44 -7.08 11.71 -4.08
C ASP A 44 -7.29 10.81 -2.85
N TYR A 45 -6.52 11.10 -1.81
CA TYR A 45 -6.79 10.55 -0.50
C TYR A 45 -7.98 11.31 0.07
N LEU A 46 -9.13 10.70 0.03
CA LEU A 46 -10.31 11.18 0.76
C LEU A 46 -10.10 10.95 2.26
N VAL A 47 -9.02 11.54 2.80
CA VAL A 47 -8.76 11.53 4.23
C VAL A 47 -9.61 12.60 4.88
N ASP A 48 -10.49 12.21 5.77
CA ASP A 48 -11.16 13.17 6.65
C ASP A 48 -10.15 13.64 7.71
N LYS A 49 -9.57 14.83 7.47
CA LYS A 49 -8.56 15.41 8.37
C LYS A 49 -9.05 15.49 9.81
N ARG A 50 -10.33 15.80 10.04
CA ARG A 50 -10.90 15.87 11.38
C ARG A 50 -10.86 14.51 12.07
N PHE A 51 -11.28 13.45 11.39
CA PHE A 51 -11.25 12.10 11.94
C PHE A 51 -9.84 11.55 12.08
N TRP A 52 -8.93 11.92 11.18
CA TRP A 52 -7.52 11.59 11.35
C TRP A 52 -6.93 12.19 12.63
N TRP A 53 -7.13 13.48 12.86
CA TRP A 53 -6.65 14.14 14.07
C TRP A 53 -7.32 13.60 15.33
N GLN A 54 -8.61 13.34 15.29
CA GLN A 54 -9.32 12.70 16.40
C GLN A 54 -8.76 11.31 16.70
N THR A 55 -8.38 10.55 15.69
CA THR A 55 -7.69 9.25 15.85
C THR A 55 -6.35 9.42 16.54
N ILE A 56 -5.52 10.35 16.08
CA ILE A 56 -4.21 10.63 16.68
C ILE A 56 -4.35 11.10 18.13
N ASP A 57 -5.26 12.02 18.41
CA ASP A 57 -5.53 12.49 19.77
C ASP A 57 -5.97 11.36 20.70
N THR A 58 -6.82 10.47 20.21
CA THR A 58 -7.25 9.27 20.94
C THR A 58 -6.07 8.38 21.28
N ILE A 59 -5.21 8.07 20.30
CA ILE A 59 -4.01 7.25 20.49
C ILE A 59 -3.08 7.89 21.53
N ILE A 60 -2.74 9.16 21.36
CA ILE A 60 -1.82 9.89 22.27
C ILE A 60 -2.41 9.97 23.68
N SER A 61 -3.71 10.24 23.82
CA SER A 61 -4.40 10.27 25.12
C SER A 61 -4.35 8.92 25.82
N GLN A 62 -4.59 7.82 25.09
CA GLN A 62 -4.52 6.47 25.66
C GLN A 62 -3.10 6.06 26.05
N VAL A 63 -2.08 6.50 25.28
CA VAL A 63 -0.68 6.29 25.66
C VAL A 63 -0.32 7.09 26.90
N LYS A 64 -0.70 8.36 27.00
CA LYS A 64 -0.48 9.20 28.19
C LYS A 64 -1.17 8.65 29.44
N SER A 65 -2.35 8.07 29.28
CA SER A 65 -3.11 7.42 30.38
C SER A 65 -2.68 5.98 30.66
N LYS A 66 -1.62 5.48 30.00
CA LYS A 66 -1.07 4.12 30.15
C LYS A 66 -2.07 3.00 29.80
N LYS A 67 -3.09 3.29 29.00
CA LYS A 67 -4.00 2.27 28.43
C LYS A 67 -3.41 1.61 27.20
N LEU A 68 -2.55 2.33 26.45
CA LEU A 68 -1.73 1.84 25.37
C LEU A 68 -0.26 2.13 25.64
N TYR A 69 0.60 1.40 24.95
CA TYR A 69 2.05 1.62 24.98
C TYR A 69 2.59 1.64 23.58
N PHE A 70 3.48 2.58 23.30
CA PHE A 70 4.40 2.46 22.19
C PHE A 70 5.40 1.34 22.51
N LYS A 71 5.81 0.61 21.49
CA LYS A 71 6.71 -0.53 21.62
C LYS A 71 7.83 -0.46 20.60
N THR A 72 8.96 -1.11 20.92
CA THR A 72 10.01 -1.39 19.94
C THR A 72 9.53 -2.40 18.90
N SER A 73 10.36 -2.68 17.88
CA SER A 73 10.16 -3.79 16.93
C SER A 73 10.12 -5.15 17.61
N GLU A 74 10.83 -5.30 18.73
CA GLU A 74 10.87 -6.50 19.60
C GLU A 74 9.68 -6.58 20.57
N ARG A 75 8.72 -5.65 20.45
CA ARG A 75 7.51 -5.52 21.28
C ARG A 75 7.75 -5.14 22.74
N GLU A 76 8.90 -4.57 23.07
CA GLU A 76 9.16 -4.00 24.38
C GLU A 76 8.45 -2.66 24.56
N ASN A 77 7.89 -2.41 25.74
CA ASN A 77 7.17 -1.17 26.00
C ASN A 77 8.13 0.03 26.07
N LEU A 78 7.78 1.09 25.36
CA LEU A 78 8.46 2.38 25.42
C LEU A 78 7.69 3.34 26.33
N VAL A 79 8.40 4.00 27.22
CA VAL A 79 7.82 5.05 28.06
C VAL A 79 7.67 6.33 27.23
N PHE A 80 6.52 6.97 27.27
CA PHE A 80 6.26 8.18 26.47
C PHE A 80 7.28 9.30 26.72
N ASP A 81 7.75 9.45 27.96
CA ASP A 81 8.78 10.44 28.29
C ASP A 81 10.14 10.14 27.64
N SER A 82 10.47 8.86 27.40
CA SER A 82 11.67 8.49 26.65
C SER A 82 11.51 8.91 25.18
N ILE A 83 10.38 8.60 24.56
CA ILE A 83 10.06 9.00 23.18
C ILE A 83 10.13 10.52 23.04
N LYS A 84 9.56 11.24 24.02
CA LYS A 84 9.63 12.71 24.06
C LYS A 84 11.06 13.23 24.08
N LYS A 85 11.93 12.65 24.92
CA LYS A 85 13.37 13.03 24.99
C LYS A 85 14.09 12.76 23.67
N ASP A 86 13.87 11.60 23.07
CA ASP A 86 14.49 11.23 21.79
C ASP A 86 14.00 12.15 20.66
N LEU A 87 12.70 12.46 20.62
CA LEU A 87 12.12 13.41 19.69
C LEU A 87 12.70 14.82 19.89
N GLN A 88 12.83 15.29 21.13
CA GLN A 88 13.43 16.59 21.46
C GLN A 88 14.89 16.65 20.98
N LYS A 89 15.68 15.61 21.23
CA LYS A 89 17.07 15.51 20.79
C LYS A 89 17.17 15.57 19.26
N LYS A 90 16.36 14.78 18.56
CA LYS A 90 16.35 14.76 17.09
C LYS A 90 15.87 16.09 16.51
N TYR A 91 14.83 16.68 17.10
CA TYR A 91 14.31 17.98 16.68
C TYR A 91 15.37 19.08 16.81
N LEU A 92 16.06 19.16 17.97
CA LEU A 92 17.14 20.10 18.19
C LEU A 92 18.28 19.93 17.17
N ALA A 93 18.66 18.69 16.88
CA ALA A 93 19.70 18.39 15.88
C ALA A 93 19.33 18.87 14.47
N CYS A 94 18.06 18.71 14.08
CA CYS A 94 17.59 19.08 12.74
C CYS A 94 17.28 20.57 12.60
N PHE A 95 16.65 21.16 13.60
CA PHE A 95 16.11 22.54 13.52
C PHE A 95 16.93 23.57 14.29
N ARG A 96 17.92 23.16 15.09
CA ARG A 96 18.68 24.01 16.01
C ARG A 96 17.77 24.83 16.93
N ASP A 97 16.61 24.28 17.29
CA ASP A 97 15.57 24.89 18.08
C ASP A 97 15.06 23.92 19.16
N THR A 98 14.62 24.45 20.30
CA THR A 98 14.13 23.62 21.40
C THR A 98 12.67 23.24 21.19
N LEU A 99 12.37 21.95 21.29
CA LEU A 99 11.01 21.42 21.24
C LEU A 99 10.35 21.59 22.63
N THR A 100 9.67 22.71 22.85
CA THR A 100 8.86 22.95 24.04
C THR A 100 7.59 22.11 24.03
N ASP A 101 6.91 21.94 25.18
CA ASP A 101 5.67 21.16 25.26
C ASP A 101 4.58 21.67 24.31
N LYS A 102 4.46 22.98 24.14
CA LYS A 102 3.54 23.59 23.18
C LYS A 102 3.90 23.23 21.73
N LYS A 103 5.18 23.27 21.36
CA LYS A 103 5.65 22.88 20.03
C LYS A 103 5.49 21.37 19.82
N LEU A 104 5.74 20.56 20.86
CA LEU A 104 5.52 19.12 20.82
C LEU A 104 4.05 18.79 20.56
N GLN A 105 3.13 19.42 21.29
CA GLN A 105 1.70 19.22 21.07
C GLN A 105 1.31 19.53 19.63
N LYS A 106 1.75 20.68 19.11
CA LYS A 106 1.51 21.09 17.73
C LYS A 106 2.13 20.09 16.72
N LEU A 107 3.33 19.58 17.00
CA LEU A 107 4.00 18.60 16.15
C LEU A 107 3.20 17.30 16.07
N LEU A 108 2.69 16.82 17.21
CA LEU A 108 1.85 15.63 17.26
C LEU A 108 0.50 15.84 16.55
N GLU A 109 -0.08 17.04 16.66
CA GLU A 109 -1.37 17.36 16.04
C GLU A 109 -1.27 17.61 14.52
N GLU A 110 -0.17 18.14 14.01
CA GLU A 110 -0.10 18.63 12.63
C GLU A 110 0.86 17.84 11.73
N GLU A 111 1.79 17.05 12.29
CA GLU A 111 2.91 16.49 11.52
C GLU A 111 2.97 14.95 11.54
N ILE A 112 2.01 14.26 12.19
CA ILE A 112 1.85 12.83 12.01
C ILE A 112 1.12 12.63 10.68
N ARG A 113 1.88 12.38 9.61
CA ARG A 113 1.37 12.35 8.23
C ARG A 113 1.56 11.02 7.53
N ALA A 114 2.25 10.11 8.18
CA ALA A 114 2.42 8.76 7.68
C ALA A 114 2.18 7.75 8.80
N ILE A 115 1.88 6.54 8.42
CA ILE A 115 1.69 5.42 9.32
C ILE A 115 2.27 4.17 8.70
N LYS A 116 3.03 3.41 9.49
CA LYS A 116 3.39 2.04 9.14
C LYS A 116 2.34 1.09 9.67
N PHE A 117 2.03 0.05 8.93
CA PHE A 117 1.18 -1.06 9.35
C PHE A 117 1.98 -2.35 9.35
N GLU A 118 1.73 -3.18 10.34
CA GLU A 118 2.04 -4.60 10.35
C GLU A 118 0.72 -5.35 10.20
N GLU A 119 0.60 -6.19 9.17
CA GLU A 119 -0.65 -6.86 8.82
C GLU A 119 -0.45 -8.33 8.50
N GLU A 120 -1.50 -9.10 8.70
CA GLU A 120 -1.70 -10.44 8.17
C GLU A 120 -2.72 -10.36 7.04
N TRP A 121 -2.41 -10.95 5.88
CA TRP A 121 -3.30 -10.95 4.72
C TRP A 121 -3.77 -12.35 4.40
N THR A 122 -5.08 -12.47 4.24
CA THR A 122 -5.73 -13.67 3.73
C THR A 122 -6.51 -13.34 2.47
N TYR A 123 -6.89 -14.35 1.72
CA TYR A 123 -7.78 -14.18 0.57
C TYR A 123 -8.82 -15.28 0.51
N ASN A 124 -9.98 -14.95 -0.01
CA ASN A 124 -11.01 -15.92 -0.31
C ASN A 124 -10.72 -16.56 -1.68
N PRO A 125 -10.50 -17.89 -1.77
CA PRO A 125 -10.14 -18.54 -3.04
C PRO A 125 -11.24 -18.48 -4.11
N GLN A 126 -12.50 -18.26 -3.76
CA GLN A 126 -13.60 -18.17 -4.73
C GLN A 126 -13.69 -16.79 -5.35
N THR A 127 -13.59 -15.74 -4.51
CA THR A 127 -13.75 -14.36 -4.95
C THR A 127 -12.42 -13.68 -5.28
N MET A 128 -11.30 -14.24 -4.85
CA MET A 128 -9.94 -13.68 -4.93
C MET A 128 -9.77 -12.36 -4.19
N LEU A 129 -10.74 -11.95 -3.38
CA LEU A 129 -10.66 -10.74 -2.56
C LEU A 129 -9.73 -10.97 -1.38
N ILE A 130 -8.89 -9.97 -1.12
CA ILE A 130 -7.97 -9.94 0.00
C ILE A 130 -8.67 -9.34 1.22
N ASN A 131 -8.44 -9.95 2.37
CA ASN A 131 -8.77 -9.41 3.69
C ASN A 131 -7.47 -9.05 4.40
N LYS A 132 -7.45 -7.87 5.01
CA LYS A 132 -6.30 -7.34 5.75
C LYS A 132 -6.65 -7.28 7.22
N LYS A 133 -5.84 -7.92 8.05
CA LYS A 133 -5.95 -7.84 9.50
C LYS A 133 -4.77 -7.04 10.03
N VAL A 134 -5.04 -5.87 10.58
CA VAL A 134 -4.03 -5.03 11.20
C VAL A 134 -3.59 -5.68 12.52
N ILE A 135 -2.31 -6.00 12.62
CA ILE A 135 -1.69 -6.55 13.82
C ILE A 135 -1.12 -5.44 14.69
N GLY A 136 -0.50 -4.45 14.03
CA GLY A 136 0.07 -3.30 14.69
C GLY A 136 0.21 -2.13 13.74
N TYR A 137 0.47 -0.95 14.32
CA TYR A 137 0.71 0.26 13.53
C TYR A 137 1.68 1.18 14.27
N ASN A 138 2.39 2.01 13.49
CA ASN A 138 3.37 2.96 14.00
C ASN A 138 3.15 4.33 13.36
N PRO A 139 2.64 5.33 14.09
CA PRO A 139 2.48 6.69 13.62
C PRO A 139 3.85 7.35 13.40
N ILE A 140 3.97 8.11 12.31
CA ILE A 140 5.23 8.72 11.89
C ILE A 140 5.03 10.23 11.72
N ILE A 141 5.89 10.99 12.39
CA ILE A 141 6.02 12.43 12.19
C ILE A 141 6.94 12.63 10.99
N THR A 142 6.48 13.39 10.00
CA THR A 142 7.29 13.77 8.84
C THR A 142 7.19 15.24 8.52
N ARG A 143 8.32 15.84 8.14
CA ARG A 143 8.40 17.19 7.57
C ARG A 143 9.25 17.16 6.31
N ASP A 144 8.81 17.91 5.32
CA ASP A 144 9.51 18.07 4.06
C ASP A 144 10.12 19.46 3.93
N SER A 145 11.21 19.58 3.23
CA SER A 145 11.75 20.81 2.68
C SER A 145 11.66 20.77 1.16
N VAL A 146 11.76 21.94 0.53
CA VAL A 146 11.87 22.05 -0.92
C VAL A 146 13.35 22.11 -1.29
N ILE A 147 13.76 21.29 -2.21
CA ILE A 147 15.08 21.35 -2.83
C ILE A 147 14.93 21.62 -4.32
N LEU A 148 15.90 22.33 -4.90
CA LEU A 148 16.00 22.48 -6.34
C LEU A 148 16.74 21.25 -6.89
N GLN A 149 16.10 20.52 -7.79
CA GLN A 149 16.68 19.37 -8.48
C GLN A 149 16.30 19.48 -9.96
N ASP A 150 17.30 19.50 -10.83
CA ASP A 150 17.12 19.55 -12.30
C ASP A 150 16.13 20.67 -12.73
N GLU A 151 16.30 21.89 -12.17
CA GLU A 151 15.44 23.07 -12.36
C GLU A 151 14.04 22.99 -11.76
N ASP A 152 13.65 21.87 -11.18
CA ASP A 152 12.37 21.70 -10.52
C ASP A 152 12.48 21.81 -8.98
N LEU A 153 11.45 22.38 -8.35
CA LEU A 153 11.31 22.41 -6.91
C LEU A 153 10.69 21.12 -6.42
N VAL A 154 11.51 20.23 -5.86
CA VAL A 154 11.10 18.90 -5.41
C VAL A 154 10.99 18.85 -3.90
N PRO A 155 9.87 18.36 -3.34
CA PRO A 155 9.78 18.10 -1.91
C PRO A 155 10.70 16.96 -1.49
N LYS A 156 11.52 17.20 -0.45
CA LYS A 156 12.38 16.18 0.15
C LYS A 156 12.09 16.06 1.64
N GLU A 157 11.84 14.84 2.10
CA GLU A 157 11.72 14.59 3.53
C GLU A 157 13.06 14.89 4.22
N PHE A 158 13.07 15.81 5.19
CA PHE A 158 14.26 16.17 5.94
C PHE A 158 14.14 15.85 7.43
N PHE A 159 12.93 15.63 7.93
CA PHE A 159 12.70 15.21 9.29
C PHE A 159 11.70 14.07 9.32
N ARG A 160 12.08 12.98 9.97
CA ARG A 160 11.26 11.80 10.16
C ARG A 160 11.48 11.26 11.57
N PHE A 161 10.40 10.95 12.26
CA PHE A 161 10.45 10.33 13.59
C PHE A 161 9.31 9.33 13.75
N GLU A 162 9.65 8.09 14.04
CA GLU A 162 8.71 7.03 14.34
C GLU A 162 8.41 7.04 15.84
N LEU A 163 7.12 7.12 16.22
CA LEU A 163 6.71 7.18 17.62
C LEU A 163 6.85 5.81 18.32
N GLY A 164 6.85 4.74 17.56
CA GLY A 164 6.87 3.37 18.04
C GLY A 164 5.62 2.59 17.64
N TRP A 165 5.72 1.29 17.75
CA TRP A 165 4.64 0.37 17.38
C TRP A 165 3.55 0.31 18.45
N ILE A 166 2.31 0.24 18.03
CA ILE A 166 1.13 -0.04 18.85
C ILE A 166 0.56 -1.37 18.40
N TYR A 167 0.41 -2.30 19.33
CA TYR A 167 -0.21 -3.61 19.12
C TYR A 167 -1.48 -3.69 19.97
N PRO A 168 -2.66 -3.38 19.39
CA PRO A 168 -3.91 -3.44 20.11
C PRO A 168 -4.20 -4.87 20.59
N SER A 169 -4.65 -5.03 21.83
CA SER A 169 -4.94 -6.33 22.42
C SER A 169 -6.44 -6.72 22.33
N LEU A 170 -7.29 -5.73 22.19
CA LEU A 170 -8.74 -5.91 22.10
C LEU A 170 -9.15 -6.12 20.65
N LYS A 171 -10.16 -6.97 20.42
CA LYS A 171 -10.80 -7.09 19.11
C LYS A 171 -11.69 -5.87 18.85
N PRO A 172 -11.74 -5.34 17.60
CA PRO A 172 -12.65 -4.23 17.28
C PRO A 172 -14.10 -4.71 17.36
N GLU A 173 -14.93 -3.91 18.01
CA GLU A 173 -16.37 -4.17 18.10
C GLU A 173 -17.17 -3.45 17.01
N LEU A 174 -16.56 -2.48 16.33
CA LEU A 174 -17.15 -1.65 15.28
C LEU A 174 -18.40 -0.84 15.69
N LYS A 175 -18.60 -0.63 16.99
CA LYS A 175 -19.72 0.13 17.53
C LYS A 175 -19.44 1.63 17.59
N ASP A 176 -18.21 2.01 17.86
CA ASP A 176 -17.76 3.40 17.97
C ASP A 176 -16.52 3.58 17.09
N THR A 177 -16.77 3.75 15.79
CA THR A 177 -15.73 3.81 14.77
C THR A 177 -15.69 5.15 14.05
N LEU A 178 -14.50 5.62 13.76
CA LEU A 178 -14.25 6.78 12.90
C LEU A 178 -13.91 6.27 11.50
N CYS A 179 -14.61 6.73 10.47
CA CYS A 179 -14.19 6.52 9.09
C CYS A 179 -13.06 7.49 8.75
N VAL A 180 -11.83 7.05 8.99
CA VAL A 180 -10.63 7.89 8.87
C VAL A 180 -10.30 8.18 7.41
N VAL A 181 -10.46 7.18 6.55
CA VAL A 181 -10.16 7.27 5.13
C VAL A 181 -11.24 6.54 4.35
N ARG A 182 -11.91 7.25 3.44
CA ARG A 182 -12.97 6.66 2.60
C ARG A 182 -12.43 5.97 1.37
N ASN A 183 -11.34 6.46 0.83
CA ASN A 183 -10.73 5.89 -0.37
C ASN A 183 -9.26 6.28 -0.41
N ILE A 184 -8.39 5.33 -0.14
CA ILE A 184 -6.95 5.51 -0.25
C ILE A 184 -6.41 4.53 -1.29
N HIS A 185 -5.65 5.06 -2.23
CA HIS A 185 -4.99 4.27 -3.26
C HIS A 185 -3.51 4.16 -2.93
N PHE A 186 -3.02 2.96 -2.85
CA PHE A 186 -1.59 2.74 -2.65
C PHE A 186 -1.13 1.47 -3.36
N THR A 187 0.16 1.40 -3.64
CA THR A 187 0.77 0.29 -4.37
C THR A 187 1.87 -0.29 -3.51
N ILE A 188 1.88 -1.61 -3.38
CA ILE A 188 2.86 -2.36 -2.59
C ILE A 188 3.64 -3.27 -3.53
N PRO A 189 4.99 -3.30 -3.45
CA PRO A 189 5.79 -4.28 -4.14
C PRO A 189 5.48 -5.69 -3.61
N ILE A 190 5.37 -6.66 -4.53
CA ILE A 190 5.11 -8.05 -4.18
C ILE A 190 6.41 -8.78 -3.89
N TYR A 191 7.45 -8.47 -4.67
CA TYR A 191 8.76 -9.07 -4.53
C TYR A 191 9.82 -8.02 -4.22
N ASN A 192 10.69 -8.34 -3.30
CA ASN A 192 11.92 -7.60 -3.13
C ASN A 192 12.99 -8.20 -4.04
N LYS A 193 12.98 -7.83 -5.34
CA LYS A 193 13.96 -8.30 -6.33
C LYS A 193 15.35 -7.67 -6.14
N THR A 194 15.44 -6.62 -5.32
CA THR A 194 16.70 -5.92 -5.09
C THR A 194 16.99 -5.81 -3.59
N PRO A 195 18.16 -6.27 -3.12
CA PRO A 195 18.52 -6.26 -1.70
C PRO A 195 18.72 -4.87 -1.10
N TYR A 196 18.52 -3.80 -1.88
CA TYR A 196 18.74 -2.41 -1.48
C TYR A 196 17.46 -1.62 -1.23
N HIS A 197 16.28 -2.22 -1.35
CA HIS A 197 15.05 -1.53 -1.01
C HIS A 197 14.73 -1.72 0.47
N TRP A 198 14.70 -0.62 1.20
CA TRP A 198 14.35 -0.44 2.61
C TRP A 198 12.88 -0.77 2.96
N TRP A 199 12.15 -1.40 2.03
CA TRP A 199 10.78 -1.86 2.22
C TRP A 199 10.81 -3.29 2.76
N ASP A 200 10.47 -3.45 4.03
CA ASP A 200 10.26 -4.76 4.66
C ASP A 200 8.98 -5.47 4.17
N SER A 201 8.32 -4.88 3.15
CA SER A 201 7.07 -5.37 2.65
C SER A 201 7.27 -6.21 1.40
N HIS A 202 7.27 -7.51 1.56
CA HIS A 202 7.17 -8.45 0.44
C HIS A 202 6.19 -9.56 0.82
N ILE A 203 5.50 -10.06 -0.20
CA ILE A 203 4.72 -11.27 -0.08
C ILE A 203 5.63 -12.41 -0.53
N GLU A 204 5.83 -13.39 0.34
CA GLU A 204 6.69 -14.53 -0.01
C GLU A 204 6.19 -15.23 -1.29
N PRO A 205 7.09 -15.60 -2.23
CA PRO A 205 6.71 -16.21 -3.53
C PRO A 205 5.83 -17.43 -3.37
N GLU A 206 6.05 -18.25 -2.33
CA GLU A 206 5.27 -19.46 -2.04
C GLU A 206 3.77 -19.19 -1.83
N TYR A 207 3.40 -17.96 -1.42
CA TYR A 207 2.00 -17.55 -1.25
C TYR A 207 1.49 -16.70 -2.40
N SER A 208 2.33 -15.80 -2.95
CA SER A 208 1.91 -14.86 -3.97
C SER A 208 1.74 -15.51 -5.35
N LEU A 209 2.65 -16.39 -5.76
CA LEU A 209 2.55 -17.04 -7.06
C LEU A 209 1.24 -17.82 -7.24
N PRO A 210 0.86 -18.75 -6.33
CA PRO A 210 -0.41 -19.47 -6.45
C PRO A 210 -1.64 -18.55 -6.42
N TYR A 211 -1.55 -17.43 -5.69
CA TYR A 211 -2.62 -16.42 -5.67
C TYR A 211 -2.78 -15.80 -7.06
N PHE A 212 -1.69 -15.27 -7.64
CA PHE A 212 -1.75 -14.59 -8.94
C PHE A 212 -2.10 -15.52 -10.08
N GLU A 213 -1.58 -16.74 -10.09
CA GLU A 213 -1.96 -17.77 -11.06
C GLU A 213 -3.47 -18.02 -11.02
N SER A 214 -4.00 -18.27 -9.81
CA SER A 214 -5.43 -18.49 -9.61
C SER A 214 -6.27 -17.27 -9.99
N TYR A 215 -5.80 -16.06 -9.64
CA TYR A 215 -6.46 -14.81 -9.97
C TYR A 215 -6.59 -14.63 -11.49
N MET A 216 -5.49 -14.77 -12.21
CA MET A 216 -5.46 -14.62 -13.67
C MET A 216 -6.29 -15.70 -14.37
N GLN A 217 -6.16 -16.95 -13.94
CA GLN A 217 -6.94 -18.07 -14.49
C GLN A 217 -8.44 -17.89 -14.29
N LYS A 218 -8.87 -17.51 -13.08
CA LYS A 218 -10.29 -17.28 -12.78
C LYS A 218 -10.88 -16.11 -13.55
N ALA A 219 -10.11 -15.04 -13.75
CA ALA A 219 -10.51 -13.93 -14.59
C ALA A 219 -10.75 -14.37 -16.04
N GLU A 220 -9.82 -15.11 -16.63
CA GLU A 220 -9.94 -15.64 -18.00
C GLU A 220 -11.10 -16.61 -18.16
N GLN A 221 -11.38 -17.42 -17.14
CA GLN A 221 -12.50 -18.37 -17.15
C GLN A 221 -13.86 -17.71 -16.86
N GLY A 222 -13.86 -16.38 -16.55
CA GLY A 222 -15.08 -15.66 -16.19
C GLY A 222 -15.65 -16.02 -14.81
N GLN A 223 -14.88 -16.71 -13.96
CA GLN A 223 -15.29 -17.07 -12.60
C GLN A 223 -15.27 -15.88 -11.65
N ILE A 224 -14.44 -14.88 -11.93
CA ILE A 224 -14.45 -13.57 -11.26
C ILE A 224 -14.62 -12.47 -12.30
N LYS A 225 -15.33 -11.40 -11.90
CA LYS A 225 -15.51 -10.22 -12.75
C LYS A 225 -14.39 -9.23 -12.51
N VAL A 226 -13.72 -8.83 -13.57
CA VAL A 226 -12.64 -7.83 -13.54
C VAL A 226 -12.98 -6.64 -14.43
N TYR A 227 -12.40 -5.48 -14.15
CA TYR A 227 -12.81 -4.20 -14.70
C TYR A 227 -11.62 -3.39 -15.21
N ALA A 228 -11.88 -2.46 -16.14
CA ALA A 228 -10.86 -1.52 -16.63
C ALA A 228 -10.38 -0.54 -15.56
N GLN A 229 -11.32 -0.09 -14.73
CA GLN A 229 -11.09 0.83 -13.64
C GLN A 229 -11.96 0.46 -12.43
N PRO A 230 -11.64 0.91 -11.22
CA PRO A 230 -12.41 0.58 -10.03
C PRO A 230 -13.89 1.00 -10.10
N ASN A 231 -14.20 2.06 -10.83
CA ASN A 231 -15.53 2.64 -10.98
C ASN A 231 -16.25 2.24 -12.29
N SER A 232 -15.64 1.38 -13.14
CA SER A 232 -16.25 0.91 -14.37
C SER A 232 -17.55 0.15 -14.09
N THR A 233 -18.61 0.41 -14.84
CA THR A 233 -19.88 -0.31 -14.74
C THR A 233 -19.83 -1.68 -15.38
N GLU A 234 -19.09 -1.81 -16.47
CA GLU A 234 -18.98 -3.03 -17.27
C GLU A 234 -17.69 -3.78 -16.91
N SER A 235 -17.81 -5.09 -16.77
CA SER A 235 -16.67 -5.99 -16.59
C SER A 235 -16.07 -6.34 -17.95
N TYR A 236 -14.78 -6.61 -17.97
CA TYR A 236 -14.10 -7.11 -19.16
C TYR A 236 -14.70 -8.44 -19.63
N THR A 237 -14.80 -8.57 -20.94
CA THR A 237 -15.02 -9.85 -21.62
C THR A 237 -13.76 -10.69 -21.60
N ARG A 238 -13.90 -11.99 -21.86
CA ARG A 238 -12.74 -12.89 -21.97
C ARG A 238 -11.72 -12.41 -23.02
N ALA A 239 -12.21 -11.93 -24.17
CA ALA A 239 -11.35 -11.44 -25.25
C ALA A 239 -10.52 -10.21 -24.80
N GLU A 240 -11.12 -9.30 -24.07
CA GLU A 240 -10.43 -8.11 -23.53
C GLU A 240 -9.40 -8.51 -22.46
N ILE A 241 -9.71 -9.48 -21.60
CA ILE A 241 -8.76 -10.01 -20.59
C ILE A 241 -7.53 -10.60 -21.29
N ILE A 242 -7.74 -11.44 -22.32
CA ILE A 242 -6.65 -12.05 -23.09
C ILE A 242 -5.82 -10.96 -23.78
N LYS A 243 -6.48 -9.98 -24.40
CA LYS A 243 -5.79 -8.86 -25.05
C LYS A 243 -4.96 -8.03 -24.06
N ARG A 244 -5.45 -7.81 -22.83
CA ARG A 244 -4.73 -7.07 -21.77
C ARG A 244 -3.48 -7.78 -21.27
N LYS A 245 -3.41 -9.09 -21.40
CA LYS A 245 -2.22 -9.86 -21.08
C LYS A 245 -1.15 -9.80 -22.17
N GLN A 246 -1.51 -9.37 -23.37
CA GLN A 246 -0.57 -9.28 -24.48
C GLN A 246 0.18 -7.95 -24.42
N PHE A 247 1.45 -8.00 -24.79
CA PHE A 247 2.25 -6.80 -25.02
C PHE A 247 2.93 -6.88 -26.39
N GLU A 248 3.13 -5.70 -26.94
CA GLU A 248 3.97 -5.50 -28.12
C GLU A 248 5.06 -4.50 -27.73
N MET A 249 6.30 -4.86 -27.92
CA MET A 249 7.46 -4.02 -27.65
C MET A 249 8.30 -3.91 -28.91
N MET A 250 8.52 -2.68 -29.36
CA MET A 250 9.51 -2.43 -30.39
C MET A 250 10.90 -2.49 -29.78
N THR A 251 11.78 -3.24 -30.36
CA THR A 251 13.18 -3.35 -29.98
C THR A 251 14.07 -3.40 -31.20
N THR A 252 15.29 -2.98 -31.05
CA THR A 252 16.30 -3.12 -32.11
C THR A 252 17.11 -4.39 -31.80
N ILE A 253 17.17 -5.29 -32.74
CA ILE A 253 18.01 -6.51 -32.67
C ILE A 253 19.12 -6.39 -33.72
N ASP A 254 20.30 -6.88 -33.38
CA ASP A 254 21.37 -7.01 -34.33
C ASP A 254 21.08 -8.19 -35.23
N THR A 255 21.00 -7.92 -36.54
CA THR A 255 20.87 -8.93 -37.60
C THR A 255 22.08 -8.84 -38.48
N GLN A 256 22.40 -9.93 -39.18
CA GLN A 256 23.48 -9.91 -40.17
C GLN A 256 22.91 -9.56 -41.56
N ASP A 257 23.62 -8.67 -42.27
CA ASP A 257 23.35 -8.40 -43.68
C ASP A 257 23.86 -9.58 -44.55
N ILE A 258 23.65 -9.47 -45.86
CA ILE A 258 24.10 -10.47 -46.81
C ILE A 258 25.61 -10.65 -46.89
N TYR A 259 26.38 -9.74 -46.29
CA TYR A 259 27.82 -9.75 -46.20
C TYR A 259 28.32 -10.20 -44.83
N GLY A 260 27.44 -10.53 -43.88
CA GLY A 260 27.77 -10.97 -42.54
C GLY A 260 28.10 -9.84 -41.56
N ASN A 261 27.81 -8.57 -41.90
CA ASN A 261 27.96 -7.45 -40.98
C ASN A 261 26.73 -7.33 -40.09
N ASP A 262 26.94 -7.01 -38.82
CA ASP A 262 25.85 -6.73 -37.88
C ASP A 262 25.16 -5.42 -38.24
N VAL A 263 23.86 -5.51 -38.51
CA VAL A 263 23.00 -4.37 -38.85
C VAL A 263 21.83 -4.30 -37.86
N PRO A 264 21.63 -3.18 -37.18
CA PRO A 264 20.52 -3.00 -36.28
C PRO A 264 19.20 -3.01 -37.09
N LYS A 265 18.24 -3.82 -36.63
CA LYS A 265 16.91 -3.92 -37.23
C LYS A 265 15.83 -3.77 -36.19
N ASP A 266 14.98 -2.78 -36.36
CA ASP A 266 13.79 -2.63 -35.55
C ASP A 266 12.83 -3.80 -35.76
N THR A 267 12.43 -4.41 -34.68
CA THR A 267 11.49 -5.52 -34.70
C THR A 267 10.48 -5.38 -33.58
N ILE A 268 9.30 -5.98 -33.79
CA ILE A 268 8.25 -5.99 -32.76
C ILE A 268 8.26 -7.36 -32.10
N ILE A 269 8.59 -7.37 -30.81
CA ILE A 269 8.43 -8.54 -29.97
C ILE A 269 7.01 -8.54 -29.40
N LYS A 270 6.31 -9.65 -29.57
CA LYS A 270 4.99 -9.89 -29.00
C LYS A 270 5.11 -10.95 -27.92
N GLY A 271 4.46 -10.73 -26.80
CA GLY A 271 4.47 -11.68 -25.70
C GLY A 271 3.21 -11.56 -24.84
N ASN A 272 3.18 -12.37 -23.79
CA ASN A 272 2.12 -12.31 -22.79
C ASN A 272 2.75 -12.01 -21.43
N TYR A 273 2.10 -11.12 -20.67
CA TYR A 273 2.39 -10.98 -19.26
C TYR A 273 1.94 -12.24 -18.52
N ASN A 274 2.84 -12.79 -17.73
CA ASN A 274 2.59 -13.92 -16.84
C ASN A 274 2.72 -13.47 -15.38
N THR A 275 2.63 -14.38 -14.44
CA THR A 275 2.75 -14.10 -13.01
C THR A 275 4.12 -13.54 -12.61
N ASP A 276 5.19 -13.85 -13.36
CA ASP A 276 6.55 -13.37 -13.09
C ASP A 276 6.73 -11.88 -13.42
N ASN A 277 5.81 -11.31 -14.20
CA ASN A 277 5.78 -9.89 -14.53
C ASN A 277 4.98 -9.06 -13.54
N LEU A 278 4.32 -9.71 -12.56
CA LEU A 278 3.53 -9.04 -11.55
C LEU A 278 4.41 -8.63 -10.37
N ASP A 279 4.85 -7.39 -10.39
CA ASP A 279 5.80 -6.88 -9.38
C ASP A 279 5.11 -6.13 -8.24
N TYR A 280 3.87 -5.68 -8.44
CA TYR A 280 3.17 -4.83 -7.48
C TYR A 280 1.68 -5.17 -7.39
N LEU A 281 1.10 -4.87 -6.22
CA LEU A 281 -0.34 -4.82 -5.99
C LEU A 281 -0.78 -3.41 -5.67
N ARG A 282 -1.78 -2.91 -6.41
CA ARG A 282 -2.48 -1.67 -6.08
C ARG A 282 -3.75 -1.99 -5.34
N PHE A 283 -3.99 -1.25 -4.27
CA PHE A 283 -5.20 -1.33 -3.47
C PHE A 283 -5.97 -0.02 -3.50
N GLY A 284 -7.28 -0.12 -3.34
CA GLY A 284 -8.13 0.95 -2.88
C GLY A 284 -8.82 0.48 -1.61
N ASP A 285 -8.49 1.11 -0.50
CA ASP A 285 -8.94 0.74 0.82
C ASP A 285 -9.82 1.83 1.44
N GLU A 286 -10.66 1.40 2.35
CA GLU A 286 -11.41 2.22 3.28
C GLU A 286 -10.95 1.88 4.69
N TRP A 287 -10.59 2.88 5.50
CA TRP A 287 -10.02 2.66 6.83
C TRP A 287 -10.93 3.22 7.91
N TYR A 288 -11.18 2.41 8.89
CA TYR A 288 -11.88 2.75 10.11
C TYR A 288 -10.96 2.62 11.31
N PHE A 289 -11.16 3.47 12.30
CA PHE A 289 -10.50 3.36 13.60
C PHE A 289 -11.55 3.09 14.66
N ASP A 290 -11.45 1.93 15.30
CA ASP A 290 -12.30 1.53 16.43
C ASP A 290 -11.74 2.14 17.71
N ILE A 291 -12.46 3.10 18.26
CA ILE A 291 -12.01 3.90 19.43
C ILE A 291 -11.77 3.02 20.66
N PRO A 292 -12.72 2.12 21.05
CA PRO A 292 -12.55 1.31 22.26
C PRO A 292 -11.35 0.38 22.21
N SER A 293 -11.12 -0.28 21.09
CA SER A 293 -9.98 -1.20 20.93
C SER A 293 -8.70 -0.53 20.45
N SER A 294 -8.79 0.74 20.01
CA SER A 294 -7.69 1.47 19.38
C SER A 294 -7.08 0.74 18.19
N GLN A 295 -7.92 0.10 17.40
CA GLN A 295 -7.51 -0.71 16.26
C GLN A 295 -7.98 -0.11 14.95
N PHE A 296 -7.11 -0.15 13.93
CA PHE A 296 -7.51 0.10 12.56
C PHE A 296 -8.18 -1.15 11.97
N VAL A 297 -9.28 -0.91 11.26
CA VAL A 297 -9.96 -1.91 10.45
C VAL A 297 -9.96 -1.44 9.00
N LYS A 298 -9.53 -2.29 8.09
CA LYS A 298 -9.38 -1.97 6.68
C LYS A 298 -10.31 -2.81 5.83
N ASN A 299 -11.06 -2.13 4.98
CA ASN A 299 -11.88 -2.77 3.96
C ASN A 299 -11.22 -2.56 2.60
N VAL A 300 -10.85 -3.64 1.94
CA VAL A 300 -10.35 -3.59 0.57
C VAL A 300 -11.55 -3.46 -0.37
N ASN A 301 -11.69 -2.30 -1.02
CA ASN A 301 -12.76 -2.03 -1.98
C ASN A 301 -12.42 -2.59 -3.35
N TYR A 302 -11.14 -2.47 -3.74
CA TYR A 302 -10.62 -3.08 -4.96
C TYR A 302 -9.13 -3.35 -4.86
N LEU A 303 -8.66 -4.20 -5.74
CA LEU A 303 -7.23 -4.47 -5.95
C LEU A 303 -6.94 -4.68 -7.44
N SER A 304 -5.69 -4.45 -7.82
CA SER A 304 -5.17 -4.71 -9.16
C SER A 304 -3.72 -5.16 -9.11
N PRO A 305 -3.38 -6.29 -9.73
CA PRO A 305 -2.01 -6.60 -10.05
C PRO A 305 -1.45 -5.56 -11.02
N MET A 306 -0.20 -5.15 -10.79
CA MET A 306 0.49 -4.13 -11.58
C MET A 306 1.72 -4.73 -12.22
N ILE A 307 2.00 -4.31 -13.44
CA ILE A 307 3.21 -4.59 -14.19
C ILE A 307 4.05 -3.33 -14.36
N GLN A 308 5.36 -3.50 -14.46
CA GLN A 308 6.27 -2.41 -14.78
C GLN A 308 6.23 -2.13 -16.29
N ILE A 309 6.15 -0.85 -16.63
CA ILE A 309 6.38 -0.38 -18.00
C ILE A 309 7.84 0.02 -18.10
N ILE A 310 8.62 -0.74 -18.83
CA ILE A 310 10.03 -0.48 -19.08
C ILE A 310 10.18 0.23 -20.41
N GLY A 311 10.91 1.34 -20.45
CA GLY A 311 11.25 2.05 -21.68
C GLY A 311 12.30 1.31 -22.50
N MET A 312 12.50 1.76 -23.74
CA MET A 312 13.52 1.18 -24.64
C MET A 312 14.95 1.32 -24.11
N ASP A 313 15.18 2.29 -23.24
CA ASP A 313 16.44 2.52 -22.53
C ASP A 313 16.61 1.64 -21.26
N GLY A 314 15.67 0.70 -21.03
CA GLY A 314 15.64 -0.14 -19.84
C GLY A 314 15.16 0.58 -18.58
N GLY A 315 14.84 1.88 -18.65
CA GLY A 315 14.35 2.67 -17.52
C GLY A 315 12.88 2.42 -17.21
N LEU A 316 12.53 2.42 -15.92
CA LEU A 316 11.13 2.32 -15.47
C LEU A 316 10.36 3.58 -15.88
N ARG A 317 9.31 3.42 -16.69
CA ARG A 317 8.42 4.50 -17.15
C ARG A 317 7.17 4.63 -16.28
N GLY A 318 6.80 3.57 -15.57
CA GLY A 318 5.63 3.58 -14.71
C GLY A 318 5.11 2.20 -14.37
N LEU A 319 3.96 2.19 -13.70
CA LEU A 319 3.23 0.98 -13.34
C LEU A 319 1.87 0.99 -14.03
N MET A 320 1.49 -0.13 -14.63
CA MET A 320 0.21 -0.29 -15.31
C MET A 320 -0.63 -1.37 -14.62
N PRO A 321 -1.89 -1.09 -14.25
CA PRO A 321 -2.81 -2.11 -13.79
C PRO A 321 -3.20 -3.03 -14.95
N ILE A 322 -3.22 -4.33 -14.70
CA ILE A 322 -3.72 -5.27 -15.71
C ILE A 322 -5.24 -5.16 -15.77
N TYR A 323 -5.92 -5.35 -14.65
CA TYR A 323 -7.35 -5.15 -14.45
C TYR A 323 -7.69 -5.12 -12.97
N TYR A 324 -8.84 -4.54 -12.63
CA TYR A 324 -9.28 -4.37 -11.25
C TYR A 324 -10.29 -5.43 -10.85
N LEU A 325 -10.07 -6.04 -9.69
CA LEU A 325 -11.07 -6.80 -8.96
C LEU A 325 -11.65 -5.90 -7.87
N ARG A 326 -12.96 -5.88 -7.71
CA ARG A 326 -13.61 -5.06 -6.69
C ARG A 326 -14.56 -5.86 -5.82
N ARG A 327 -14.73 -5.42 -4.58
CA ARG A 327 -15.79 -5.89 -3.71
C ARG A 327 -17.12 -5.38 -4.26
N ARG A 328 -18.15 -6.23 -4.31
CA ARG A 328 -19.49 -5.86 -4.71
C ARG A 328 -20.24 -5.20 -3.56
#